data_095cbbf5dcc757ce35bc8211e2d71387
#
_entry.id   095cbbf5dcc757ce35bc8211e2d71387
#
_cell.length_a   1.000
_cell.length_b   1.000
_cell.length_c   1.000
_cell.angle_alpha   90.00
_cell.angle_beta   90.00
_cell.angle_gamma   90.00
#
_symmetry.space_group_name_H-M   'P 1'
#
loop_
_entity.id
_entity.type
_entity.pdbx_description
1 polymer ?
#
loop_
_entity_poly.entity_id
_entity_poly.type
_entity_poly.pdbx_seq_one_letter_code
_entity_poly.pdbx_strand_id
1 'polypeptide(L)'
;SFVLWNCGHPAHQKLTVDEINSNSGSWLHKFGWLSDKASDIGKITEDWNWLDNHSSEDLEARNVHFTTGGPWFKDWQCRRAIDGQYAAEWNMDYSYLLLHGLTNEI
;
A
#
# COMPACT_ATOMS: atom_id res chain seq x y z
N SER A 1 -0.74 3.15 0.55
CA SER A 1 0.54 3.84 0.22
C SER A 1 1.67 2.84 0.18
N PHE A 2 2.62 3.05 -0.68
CA PHE A 2 3.87 2.29 -0.75
C PHE A 2 5.01 3.15 -0.19
N VAL A 3 5.81 2.60 0.71
CA VAL A 3 6.91 3.32 1.36
C VAL A 3 8.17 2.45 1.35
N LEU A 4 9.27 3.02 0.87
CA LEU A 4 10.59 2.41 0.95
C LEU A 4 11.40 3.11 2.05
N TRP A 5 11.76 2.38 3.10
CA TRP A 5 12.47 2.92 4.26
C TRP A 5 13.98 2.76 4.13
N ASN A 6 14.72 3.86 4.26
CA ASN A 6 16.16 3.80 4.51
C ASN A 6 16.38 3.60 6.03
N CYS A 7 16.38 2.34 6.47
CA CYS A 7 16.52 2.01 7.89
C CYS A 7 17.83 2.50 8.54
N GLY A 8 18.86 2.78 7.74
CA GLY A 8 20.14 3.36 8.21
C GLY A 8 20.09 4.88 8.40
N HIS A 9 19.02 5.55 8.00
CA HIS A 9 18.95 7.02 8.11
C HIS A 9 18.77 7.46 9.58
N PRO A 10 19.62 8.39 10.08
CA PRO A 10 19.62 8.75 11.51
C PRO A 10 18.32 9.40 11.99
N ALA A 11 17.50 9.97 11.11
CA ALA A 11 16.20 10.53 11.48
C ALA A 11 15.27 9.49 12.13
N HIS A 12 15.38 8.20 11.75
CA HIS A 12 14.54 7.14 12.31
C HIS A 12 14.85 6.84 13.79
N GLN A 13 16.02 7.21 14.30
CA GLN A 13 16.35 7.06 15.72
C GLN A 13 15.45 7.90 16.63
N LYS A 14 14.80 8.93 16.09
CA LYS A 14 13.84 9.77 16.81
C LYS A 14 12.47 9.09 16.98
N LEU A 15 12.16 8.07 16.17
CA LEU A 15 10.89 7.35 16.23
C LEU A 15 10.98 6.22 17.26
N THR A 16 10.91 6.58 18.52
CA THR A 16 10.88 5.65 19.64
C THR A 16 9.47 5.17 19.93
N VAL A 17 9.32 4.11 20.74
CA VAL A 17 8.01 3.62 21.20
C VAL A 17 7.24 4.70 21.95
N ASP A 18 7.93 5.50 22.76
CA ASP A 18 7.31 6.59 23.51
C ASP A 18 6.78 7.68 22.57
N GLU A 19 7.54 8.04 21.53
CA GLU A 19 7.09 8.98 20.51
C GLU A 19 5.85 8.45 19.76
N ILE A 20 5.83 7.16 19.40
CA ILE A 20 4.68 6.54 18.73
C ILE A 20 3.44 6.58 19.63
N ASN A 21 3.59 6.25 20.91
CA ASN A 21 2.46 6.20 21.86
C ASN A 21 1.96 7.59 22.26
N SER A 22 2.82 8.62 22.21
CA SER A 22 2.49 9.98 22.64
C SER A 22 1.92 10.87 21.53
N ASN A 23 2.05 10.46 20.28
CA ASN A 23 1.64 11.26 19.14
C ASN A 23 0.37 10.70 18.45
N SER A 24 -0.32 11.55 17.70
CA SER A 24 -1.52 11.16 16.95
C SER A 24 -1.19 10.34 15.70
N GLY A 25 -2.14 9.53 15.25
CA GLY A 25 -2.03 8.82 13.97
C GLY A 25 -1.76 9.78 12.79
N SER A 26 -2.36 10.98 12.81
CA SER A 26 -2.09 12.01 11.79
C SER A 26 -0.63 12.47 11.79
N TRP A 27 0.00 12.58 12.96
CA TRP A 27 1.42 12.93 13.07
C TRP A 27 2.29 11.82 12.48
N LEU A 28 1.97 10.55 12.77
CA LEU A 28 2.67 9.40 12.20
C LEU A 28 2.51 9.35 10.68
N HIS A 29 1.29 9.49 10.16
CA HIS A 29 1.02 9.52 8.71
C HIS A 29 1.76 10.64 7.97
N LYS A 30 2.01 11.76 8.64
CA LYS A 30 2.74 12.90 8.09
C LYS A 30 4.25 12.82 8.32
N PHE A 31 4.78 11.71 8.80
CA PHE A 31 6.20 11.53 9.14
C PHE A 31 6.70 12.64 10.09
N GLY A 32 5.95 12.87 11.18
CA GLY A 32 6.17 14.00 12.09
C GLY A 32 7.53 14.02 12.78
N TRP A 33 8.24 12.90 12.83
CA TRP A 33 9.60 12.79 13.37
C TRP A 33 10.69 13.30 12.42
N LEU A 34 10.39 13.48 11.14
CA LEU A 34 11.33 14.01 10.17
C LEU A 34 11.42 15.52 10.30
N SER A 35 12.62 16.04 10.49
CA SER A 35 12.88 17.48 10.70
C SER A 35 12.95 18.25 9.39
N ASP A 36 13.43 17.62 8.32
CA ASP A 36 13.51 18.19 6.98
C ASP A 36 12.91 17.25 5.96
N LYS A 37 11.57 17.32 5.83
CA LYS A 37 10.84 16.45 4.91
C LYS A 37 11.20 16.66 3.44
N ALA A 38 11.67 17.83 3.07
CA ALA A 38 12.04 18.14 1.70
C ALA A 38 13.29 17.37 1.26
N SER A 39 14.25 17.15 2.18
CA SER A 39 15.46 16.36 1.92
C SER A 39 15.31 14.89 2.33
N ASP A 40 14.50 14.62 3.37
CA ASP A 40 14.38 13.27 3.95
C ASP A 40 13.39 12.37 3.19
N ILE A 41 12.47 12.95 2.40
CA ILE A 41 11.45 12.23 1.65
C ILE A 41 11.72 12.35 0.16
N GLY A 42 12.14 11.25 -0.44
CA GLY A 42 12.25 11.10 -1.89
C GLY A 42 10.91 10.69 -2.52
N LYS A 43 10.91 10.64 -3.85
CA LYS A 43 9.78 10.13 -4.63
C LYS A 43 10.18 8.85 -5.33
N ILE A 44 9.25 7.91 -5.39
CA ILE A 44 9.28 6.76 -6.28
C ILE A 44 8.21 6.95 -7.35
N THR A 45 8.34 6.26 -8.46
CA THR A 45 7.41 6.34 -9.58
C THR A 45 6.03 5.76 -9.21
N GLU A 46 4.97 6.28 -9.83
CA GLU A 46 3.58 5.95 -9.50
C GLU A 46 3.26 4.46 -9.71
N ASP A 47 3.95 3.80 -10.65
CA ASP A 47 3.81 2.37 -10.92
C ASP A 47 4.06 1.47 -9.69
N TRP A 48 4.83 1.93 -8.71
CA TRP A 48 5.02 1.25 -7.42
C TRP A 48 3.86 1.42 -6.42
N ASN A 49 2.93 2.32 -6.70
CA ASN A 49 1.70 2.49 -5.90
C ASN A 49 0.55 2.82 -6.85
N TRP A 50 0.37 1.97 -7.87
CA TRP A 50 -0.72 2.11 -8.81
C TRP A 50 -2.05 1.95 -8.07
N LEU A 51 -2.87 3.01 -8.12
CA LEU A 51 -4.13 3.07 -7.37
C LEU A 51 -5.27 2.63 -8.27
N ASP A 52 -5.91 1.53 -7.93
CA ASP A 52 -7.08 1.03 -8.66
C ASP A 52 -8.16 2.12 -8.76
N ASN A 53 -8.71 2.31 -9.94
CA ASN A 53 -9.68 3.35 -10.32
C ASN A 53 -9.18 4.81 -10.22
N HIS A 54 -7.90 5.05 -9.97
CA HIS A 54 -7.33 6.40 -9.83
C HIS A 54 -6.11 6.63 -10.73
N SER A 55 -5.21 5.66 -10.81
CA SER A 55 -4.05 5.74 -11.70
C SER A 55 -4.43 5.48 -13.15
N SER A 56 -3.60 5.95 -14.09
CA SER A 56 -3.81 5.74 -15.53
C SER A 56 -3.75 4.26 -15.88
N GLU A 57 -4.70 3.81 -16.72
CA GLU A 57 -4.72 2.44 -17.24
C GLU A 57 -3.55 2.14 -18.19
N ASP A 58 -2.96 3.18 -18.79
CA ASP A 58 -1.79 3.05 -19.66
C ASP A 58 -0.48 2.83 -18.88
N LEU A 59 -0.51 3.03 -17.56
CA LEU A 59 0.64 2.83 -16.68
C LEU A 59 0.67 1.37 -16.21
N GLU A 60 1.70 0.63 -16.63
CA GLU A 60 1.94 -0.73 -16.14
C GLU A 60 2.33 -0.71 -14.66
N ALA A 61 1.50 -1.33 -13.82
CA ALA A 61 1.75 -1.37 -12.38
C ALA A 61 2.85 -2.35 -12.00
N ARG A 62 3.72 -1.94 -11.08
CA ARG A 62 4.66 -2.80 -10.36
C ARG A 62 4.11 -3.25 -9.01
N ASN A 63 3.27 -2.43 -8.42
CA ASN A 63 2.54 -2.76 -7.21
C ASN A 63 1.16 -2.14 -7.23
N VAL A 64 0.12 -2.97 -7.14
CA VAL A 64 -1.28 -2.55 -7.21
C VAL A 64 -1.84 -2.33 -5.82
N HIS A 65 -2.45 -1.16 -5.62
CA HIS A 65 -3.14 -0.80 -4.40
C HIS A 65 -4.64 -0.65 -4.66
N PHE A 66 -5.42 -1.62 -4.24
CA PHE A 66 -6.88 -1.59 -4.32
C PHE A 66 -7.46 -0.64 -3.26
N THR A 67 -7.54 0.65 -3.59
CA THR A 67 -7.90 1.72 -2.65
C THR A 67 -9.37 1.73 -2.24
N THR A 68 -10.24 1.24 -3.12
CA THR A 68 -11.70 1.24 -2.94
C THR A 68 -12.24 -0.12 -2.52
N GLY A 69 -11.38 -1.03 -2.13
CA GLY A 69 -11.65 -2.43 -1.88
C GLY A 69 -11.06 -3.29 -2.99
N GLY A 70 -10.88 -4.57 -2.74
CA GLY A 70 -10.21 -5.47 -3.66
C GLY A 70 -11.14 -6.53 -4.25
N PRO A 71 -10.62 -7.40 -5.16
CA PRO A 71 -11.39 -8.44 -5.85
C PRO A 71 -12.07 -9.47 -4.93
N TRP A 72 -11.72 -9.49 -3.65
CA TRP A 72 -12.36 -10.33 -2.62
C TRP A 72 -13.75 -9.84 -2.21
N PHE A 73 -14.13 -8.60 -2.51
CA PHE A 73 -15.48 -8.10 -2.22
C PHE A 73 -16.48 -8.58 -3.28
N LYS A 74 -17.62 -9.09 -2.81
CA LYS A 74 -18.69 -9.63 -3.66
C LYS A 74 -19.87 -8.67 -3.87
N ASP A 75 -19.90 -7.54 -3.13
CA ASP A 75 -20.98 -6.58 -3.24
C ASP A 75 -20.82 -5.62 -4.44
N TRP A 76 -21.91 -5.00 -4.82
CA TRP A 76 -21.93 -4.10 -5.98
C TRP A 76 -21.08 -2.84 -5.80
N GLN A 77 -20.85 -2.40 -4.55
CA GLN A 77 -20.04 -1.20 -4.26
C GLN A 77 -18.58 -1.41 -4.61
N CYS A 78 -18.14 -2.65 -4.53
CA CYS A 78 -16.77 -3.06 -4.84
C CYS A 78 -16.64 -3.71 -6.23
N ARG A 79 -17.69 -3.65 -7.06
CA ARG A 79 -17.71 -4.29 -8.38
C ARG A 79 -16.57 -3.83 -9.28
N ARG A 80 -16.18 -2.56 -9.21
CA ARG A 80 -15.02 -2.03 -9.93
C ARG A 80 -13.72 -2.69 -9.51
N ALA A 81 -13.54 -2.97 -8.23
CA ALA A 81 -12.37 -3.68 -7.75
C ALA A 81 -12.38 -5.15 -8.19
N ILE A 82 -13.57 -5.77 -8.32
CA ILE A 82 -13.71 -7.14 -8.85
C ILE A 82 -13.41 -7.21 -10.34
N ASP A 83 -13.85 -6.20 -11.09
CA ASP A 83 -13.70 -6.09 -12.54
C ASP A 83 -12.52 -5.17 -12.95
N GLY A 84 -11.73 -4.71 -11.98
CA GLY A 84 -10.60 -3.80 -12.19
C GLY A 84 -9.47 -4.43 -13.00
N GLN A 85 -8.57 -3.58 -13.51
CA GLN A 85 -7.52 -3.96 -14.45
C GLN A 85 -6.65 -5.15 -13.97
N TYR A 86 -6.38 -5.24 -12.67
CA TYR A 86 -5.53 -6.30 -12.07
C TYR A 86 -6.32 -7.31 -11.22
N ALA A 87 -7.64 -7.36 -11.36
CA ALA A 87 -8.47 -8.28 -10.58
C ALA A 87 -8.23 -9.75 -10.96
N ALA A 88 -7.96 -10.01 -12.24
CA ALA A 88 -7.67 -11.34 -12.74
C ALA A 88 -6.37 -11.90 -12.14
N GLU A 89 -5.32 -11.12 -12.12
CA GLU A 89 -4.02 -11.47 -11.53
C GLU A 89 -4.16 -11.78 -10.05
N TRP A 90 -4.87 -10.93 -9.30
CA TRP A 90 -5.13 -11.16 -7.88
C TRP A 90 -5.87 -12.49 -7.65
N ASN A 91 -6.92 -12.76 -8.46
CA ASN A 91 -7.70 -13.99 -8.33
C ASN A 91 -6.86 -15.24 -8.68
N MET A 92 -5.96 -15.14 -9.65
CA MET A 92 -5.02 -16.22 -9.99
C MET A 92 -4.08 -16.52 -8.83
N ASP A 93 -3.46 -15.49 -8.26
CA ASP A 93 -2.56 -15.63 -7.12
C ASP A 93 -3.28 -16.21 -5.89
N TYR A 94 -4.47 -15.72 -5.61
CA TYR A 94 -5.29 -16.23 -4.50
C TYR A 94 -5.66 -17.70 -4.70
N SER A 95 -6.06 -18.08 -5.91
CA SER A 95 -6.37 -19.47 -6.24
C SER A 95 -5.15 -20.38 -6.10
N TYR A 96 -3.97 -19.89 -6.51
CA TYR A 96 -2.72 -20.62 -6.32
C TYR A 96 -2.43 -20.87 -4.83
N LEU A 97 -2.57 -19.84 -3.99
CA LEU A 97 -2.36 -19.96 -2.54
C LEU A 97 -3.32 -20.97 -1.89
N LEU A 98 -4.60 -20.97 -2.30
CA LEU A 98 -5.59 -21.94 -1.82
C LEU A 98 -5.23 -23.37 -2.19
N LEU A 99 -4.84 -23.60 -3.44
CA LEU A 99 -4.48 -24.93 -3.94
C LEU A 99 -3.26 -25.53 -3.24
N HIS A 100 -2.35 -24.68 -2.76
CA HIS A 100 -1.12 -25.09 -2.08
C HIS A 100 -1.24 -25.06 -0.55
N GLY A 101 -2.43 -24.79 0.02
CA GLY A 101 -2.67 -24.75 1.45
C GLY A 101 -1.91 -23.63 2.17
N LEU A 102 -1.57 -22.55 1.46
CA LEU A 102 -0.79 -21.43 1.99
C LEU A 102 -1.66 -20.31 2.60
N THR A 103 -2.99 -20.45 2.51
CA THR A 103 -3.94 -19.58 3.20
C THR A 103 -4.90 -20.42 4.03
N ASN A 104 -5.21 -19.97 5.23
CA ASN A 104 -6.44 -20.36 5.88
C ASN A 104 -7.57 -19.51 5.28
N GLU A 105 -8.76 -20.08 5.10
CA GLU A 105 -9.92 -19.36 4.58
C GLU A 105 -10.05 -18.01 5.29
N ILE A 106 -10.13 -16.94 4.49
CA ILE A 106 -10.41 -15.58 5.00
C ILE A 106 -11.92 -15.47 5.22
#